data_47fe56ca337e0d3d4112e9229f757a93
#
_entry.id   47fe56ca337e0d3d4112e9229f757a93
#
_cell.length_a   1.000
_cell.length_b   1.000
_cell.length_c   1.000
_cell.angle_alpha   90.00
_cell.angle_beta   90.00
_cell.angle_gamma   90.00
#
_symmetry.space_group_name_H-M   'P 1'
#
loop_
_entity.id
_entity.type
_entity.pdbx_description
1 polymer ?
#
loop_
_entity_poly.entity_id
_entity_poly.type
_entity_poly.pdbx_seq_one_letter_code
_entity_poly.pdbx_strand_id
1 'polypeptide(L)'
;MNTLPQQTPPSIKFSQFLFLALAGAGLPLSLAPFDLWWLGVLAMAALAAGINNTSPKHSFLLGWVFGSASFLTGVSWVYIAIHDFGATPAYLALPMTAVFCIFLGLVPALTCYAYSRWVRAGWGGRVLGFAAIWVLCEWLRGWIFTGFPWLYLGYGHLHTALAGWSPVVGVYGLSFWVALSGAALSQFIIAPTSRKLHSAAPLLGCLLLFSQGCLLKQTEWTRAKSATPLRIGAVQSNIAQEKKWAYTQYWATLELYDQASEKLWADADLVIWPEAAIPALYHNAQSFFDYIAERAAANDSALITGVPTRFDENMYNSAMVISGGEGIYHKQRLVPFGEFVPLSGYIQGLLKIFDLPLSSFSRGGSEQAHLSVKGWQLAPSICYEIAYPDLIAKSSRGSDVLFTISNDAWFGHSIGPDQHMQMAQMRALENGRELIRVTSTGITALVDHHGNIQRRVPSFTETALRGEVHAREGTTPFTRYGSTPIILLCFALILCTRIGGKQSPRPS
;
A
#
# COMPACT_ATOMS: atom_id res chain seq x y z
N MET A 1 47.93 10.64 37.56
CA MET A 1 46.86 10.79 36.58
C MET A 1 46.65 9.44 35.91
N ASN A 2 45.69 8.64 36.40
CA ASN A 2 45.36 7.36 35.82
C ASN A 2 44.33 7.62 34.70
N THR A 3 44.77 7.58 33.47
CA THR A 3 43.88 7.56 32.28
C THR A 3 43.13 6.23 32.26
N LEU A 4 41.85 6.27 32.58
CA LEU A 4 40.95 5.13 32.38
C LEU A 4 40.97 4.74 30.88
N PRO A 5 41.08 3.45 30.56
CA PRO A 5 41.10 3.02 29.19
C PRO A 5 39.79 3.43 28.49
N GLN A 6 39.90 4.16 27.39
CA GLN A 6 38.78 4.43 26.50
C GLN A 6 38.26 3.09 26.01
N GLN A 7 37.07 2.71 26.47
CA GLN A 7 36.37 1.54 25.93
C GLN A 7 36.03 1.85 24.46
N THR A 8 36.79 1.26 23.55
CA THR A 8 36.46 1.25 22.12
C THR A 8 35.03 0.70 21.98
N PRO A 9 34.15 1.36 21.22
CA PRO A 9 32.81 0.83 20.98
C PRO A 9 32.92 -0.56 20.41
N PRO A 10 32.10 -1.54 20.87
CA PRO A 10 32.19 -2.93 20.41
C PRO A 10 32.08 -2.98 18.89
N SER A 11 33.05 -3.63 18.26
CA SER A 11 33.02 -3.88 16.83
C SER A 11 31.80 -4.73 16.47
N ILE A 12 31.12 -4.40 15.37
CA ILE A 12 29.98 -5.20 14.90
C ILE A 12 30.52 -6.56 14.47
N LYS A 13 29.91 -7.64 14.99
CA LYS A 13 30.26 -9.00 14.60
C LYS A 13 29.55 -9.36 13.29
N PHE A 14 30.20 -10.13 12.42
CA PHE A 14 29.59 -10.63 11.18
C PHE A 14 28.27 -11.40 11.43
N SER A 15 28.19 -12.17 12.52
CA SER A 15 26.98 -12.87 12.94
C SER A 15 25.77 -11.94 13.19
N GLN A 16 26.01 -10.70 13.63
CA GLN A 16 24.96 -9.68 13.85
C GLN A 16 24.40 -9.17 12.51
N PHE A 17 25.26 -8.97 11.52
CA PHE A 17 24.80 -8.63 10.16
C PHE A 17 23.95 -9.77 9.55
N LEU A 18 24.43 -11.00 9.64
CA LEU A 18 23.70 -12.16 9.11
C LEU A 18 22.36 -12.34 9.82
N PHE A 19 22.32 -12.22 11.15
CA PHE A 19 21.08 -12.32 11.92
C PHE A 19 20.05 -11.27 11.50
N LEU A 20 20.47 -10.00 11.33
CA LEU A 20 19.57 -8.93 10.91
C LEU A 20 19.18 -9.01 9.44
N ALA A 21 20.05 -9.48 8.56
CA ALA A 21 19.69 -9.77 7.18
C ALA A 21 18.59 -10.86 7.11
N LEU A 22 18.72 -11.94 7.87
CA LEU A 22 17.71 -13.01 7.93
C LEU A 22 16.41 -12.50 8.55
N ALA A 23 16.46 -11.70 9.62
CA ALA A 23 15.28 -11.10 10.23
C ALA A 23 14.56 -10.15 9.26
N GLY A 24 15.31 -9.33 8.52
CA GLY A 24 14.79 -8.45 7.48
C GLY A 24 14.16 -9.24 6.33
N ALA A 25 14.87 -10.25 5.81
CA ALA A 25 14.36 -11.12 4.74
C ALA A 25 13.09 -11.89 5.13
N GLY A 26 12.91 -12.18 6.41
CA GLY A 26 11.73 -12.84 6.94
C GLY A 26 10.52 -11.92 7.16
N LEU A 27 10.73 -10.59 7.24
CA LEU A 27 9.66 -9.65 7.51
C LEU A 27 8.50 -9.73 6.50
N PRO A 28 8.73 -9.80 5.18
CA PRO A 28 7.63 -9.87 4.21
C PRO A 28 6.75 -11.12 4.34
N LEU A 29 7.23 -12.18 4.99
CA LEU A 29 6.41 -13.35 5.29
C LEU A 29 5.27 -13.03 6.28
N SER A 30 5.32 -11.87 6.97
CA SER A 30 4.22 -11.39 7.81
C SER A 30 3.07 -10.78 7.00
N LEU A 31 3.24 -10.59 5.71
CA LEU A 31 2.31 -9.96 4.79
C LEU A 31 1.75 -10.99 3.80
N ALA A 32 0.76 -10.57 2.99
CA ALA A 32 0.23 -11.43 1.93
C ALA A 32 1.33 -11.83 0.91
N PRO A 33 1.25 -13.06 0.38
CA PRO A 33 0.22 -14.08 0.59
C PRO A 33 0.45 -15.01 1.80
N PHE A 34 1.50 -14.79 2.58
CA PHE A 34 1.94 -15.72 3.64
C PHE A 34 1.20 -15.53 4.97
N ASP A 35 0.86 -14.28 5.32
CA ASP A 35 0.08 -13.86 6.50
C ASP A 35 0.58 -14.39 7.87
N LEU A 36 1.88 -14.69 7.97
CA LEU A 36 2.54 -15.10 9.21
C LEU A 36 2.80 -13.87 10.10
N TRP A 37 1.73 -13.16 10.49
CA TRP A 37 1.75 -11.86 11.15
C TRP A 37 2.76 -11.74 12.32
N TRP A 38 2.96 -12.80 13.08
CA TRP A 38 3.89 -12.84 14.21
C TRP A 38 5.36 -12.67 13.80
N LEU A 39 5.73 -12.99 12.55
CA LEU A 39 7.09 -12.74 12.03
C LEU A 39 7.39 -11.24 11.96
N GLY A 40 6.42 -10.38 11.71
CA GLY A 40 6.59 -8.94 11.77
C GLY A 40 7.03 -8.49 13.16
N VAL A 41 6.39 -8.99 14.22
CA VAL A 41 6.77 -8.71 15.62
C VAL A 41 8.17 -9.24 15.93
N LEU A 42 8.49 -10.46 15.50
CA LEU A 42 9.83 -11.06 15.74
C LEU A 42 10.92 -10.34 14.97
N ALA A 43 10.69 -9.93 13.74
CA ALA A 43 11.64 -9.15 12.93
C ALA A 43 11.94 -7.80 13.61
N MET A 44 10.90 -7.12 14.12
CA MET A 44 11.07 -5.87 14.87
C MET A 44 11.78 -6.09 16.22
N ALA A 45 11.51 -7.21 16.89
CA ALA A 45 12.23 -7.56 18.12
C ALA A 45 13.72 -7.83 17.84
N ALA A 46 14.03 -8.56 16.76
CA ALA A 46 15.39 -8.81 16.32
C ALA A 46 16.12 -7.51 15.98
N LEU A 47 15.48 -6.60 15.24
CA LEU A 47 16.06 -5.29 14.91
C LEU A 47 16.34 -4.46 16.17
N ALA A 48 15.35 -4.34 17.07
CA ALA A 48 15.49 -3.57 18.30
C ALA A 48 16.58 -4.16 19.23
N ALA A 49 16.69 -5.49 19.30
CA ALA A 49 17.77 -6.18 20.04
C ALA A 49 19.13 -5.95 19.39
N GLY A 50 19.21 -6.08 18.06
CA GLY A 50 20.44 -5.94 17.29
C GLY A 50 21.07 -4.55 17.38
N ILE A 51 20.25 -3.50 17.46
CA ILE A 51 20.73 -2.10 17.60
C ILE A 51 20.82 -1.63 19.06
N ASN A 52 20.56 -2.51 20.04
CA ASN A 52 20.64 -2.15 21.44
C ASN A 52 22.09 -1.83 21.83
N ASN A 53 22.30 -0.68 22.46
CA ASN A 53 23.62 -0.19 22.89
C ASN A 53 24.68 -0.02 21.77
N THR A 54 24.28 0.01 20.50
CA THR A 54 25.18 0.32 19.39
C THR A 54 25.29 1.84 19.15
N SER A 55 26.39 2.29 18.53
CA SER A 55 26.53 3.71 18.14
C SER A 55 25.54 4.06 17.02
N PRO A 56 25.18 5.34 16.83
CA PRO A 56 24.27 5.73 15.75
C PRO A 56 24.73 5.29 14.34
N LYS A 57 26.04 5.36 14.06
CA LYS A 57 26.62 4.90 12.80
C LYS A 57 26.45 3.37 12.61
N HIS A 58 26.69 2.61 13.66
CA HIS A 58 26.49 1.16 13.62
C HIS A 58 25.01 0.79 13.51
N SER A 59 24.12 1.50 14.22
CA SER A 59 22.67 1.32 14.08
C SER A 59 22.19 1.59 12.64
N PHE A 60 22.76 2.61 11.98
CA PHE A 60 22.48 2.90 10.58
C PHE A 60 22.83 1.69 9.68
N LEU A 61 24.06 1.16 9.81
CA LEU A 61 24.50 0.03 8.97
C LEU A 61 23.63 -1.23 9.19
N LEU A 62 23.32 -1.52 10.46
CA LEU A 62 22.48 -2.66 10.82
C LEU A 62 21.05 -2.51 10.32
N GLY A 63 20.47 -1.30 10.43
CA GLY A 63 19.17 -0.97 9.86
C GLY A 63 19.16 -1.03 8.33
N TRP A 64 20.28 -0.65 7.70
CA TRP A 64 20.41 -0.73 6.26
C TRP A 64 20.42 -2.17 5.74
N VAL A 65 21.18 -3.04 6.39
CA VAL A 65 21.20 -4.47 6.08
C VAL A 65 19.83 -5.11 6.25
N PHE A 66 19.18 -4.84 7.40
CA PHE A 66 17.82 -5.31 7.66
C PHE A 66 16.82 -4.82 6.60
N GLY A 67 16.81 -3.52 6.31
CA GLY A 67 15.91 -2.92 5.35
C GLY A 67 16.14 -3.40 3.91
N SER A 68 17.41 -3.46 3.50
CA SER A 68 17.77 -3.96 2.17
C SER A 68 17.32 -5.41 1.98
N ALA A 69 17.51 -6.27 2.98
CA ALA A 69 17.04 -7.64 2.94
C ALA A 69 15.50 -7.72 2.88
N SER A 70 14.79 -6.88 3.65
CA SER A 70 13.32 -6.82 3.62
C SER A 70 12.78 -6.42 2.24
N PHE A 71 13.37 -5.42 1.60
CA PHE A 71 12.91 -4.99 0.28
C PHE A 71 13.33 -5.96 -0.82
N LEU A 72 14.53 -6.57 -0.75
CA LEU A 72 14.96 -7.58 -1.72
C LEU A 72 14.03 -8.81 -1.73
N THR A 73 13.50 -9.21 -0.59
CA THR A 73 12.55 -10.34 -0.53
C THR A 73 11.10 -9.91 -0.74
N GLY A 74 10.70 -8.71 -0.28
CA GLY A 74 9.31 -8.27 -0.28
C GLY A 74 8.85 -7.55 -1.55
N VAL A 75 9.79 -6.97 -2.34
CA VAL A 75 9.44 -6.24 -3.57
C VAL A 75 10.31 -6.61 -4.76
N SER A 76 10.89 -7.81 -4.74
CA SER A 76 11.66 -8.37 -5.88
C SER A 76 10.86 -8.46 -7.18
N TRP A 77 9.53 -8.41 -7.12
CA TRP A 77 8.66 -8.34 -8.28
C TRP A 77 8.92 -7.10 -9.17
N VAL A 78 9.60 -6.07 -8.66
CA VAL A 78 10.08 -4.93 -9.47
C VAL A 78 11.00 -5.41 -10.59
N TYR A 79 11.73 -6.52 -10.40
CA TYR A 79 12.50 -7.16 -11.47
C TYR A 79 11.62 -7.51 -12.68
N ILE A 80 10.43 -8.07 -12.46
CA ILE A 80 9.50 -8.42 -13.53
C ILE A 80 9.08 -7.16 -14.31
N ALA A 81 8.73 -6.08 -13.58
CA ALA A 81 8.37 -4.82 -14.21
C ALA A 81 9.51 -4.24 -15.08
N ILE A 82 10.77 -4.35 -14.63
CA ILE A 82 11.95 -3.83 -15.35
C ILE A 82 12.36 -4.76 -16.50
N HIS A 83 12.40 -6.08 -16.25
CA HIS A 83 12.88 -7.07 -17.21
C HIS A 83 11.83 -7.38 -18.27
N ASP A 84 10.65 -7.90 -17.83
CA ASP A 84 9.67 -8.46 -18.75
C ASP A 84 8.91 -7.34 -19.50
N PHE A 85 8.57 -6.26 -18.81
CA PHE A 85 7.77 -5.18 -19.38
C PHE A 85 8.59 -3.94 -19.76
N GLY A 86 9.75 -3.72 -19.14
CA GLY A 86 10.68 -2.66 -19.50
C GLY A 86 11.69 -3.05 -20.57
N ALA A 87 11.57 -4.26 -21.16
CA ALA A 87 12.48 -4.82 -22.18
C ALA A 87 13.97 -4.71 -21.80
N THR A 88 14.29 -4.67 -20.50
CA THR A 88 15.64 -4.51 -19.99
C THR A 88 16.31 -5.86 -19.86
N PRO A 89 17.50 -6.10 -20.45
CA PRO A 89 18.22 -7.36 -20.30
C PRO A 89 18.46 -7.74 -18.82
N ALA A 90 18.43 -9.02 -18.49
CA ALA A 90 18.55 -9.52 -17.12
C ALA A 90 19.79 -9.01 -16.38
N TYR A 91 20.93 -8.90 -17.06
CA TYR A 91 22.20 -8.40 -16.50
C TYR A 91 22.14 -6.92 -16.06
N LEU A 92 21.17 -6.15 -16.54
CA LEU A 92 20.86 -4.78 -16.10
C LEU A 92 19.68 -4.75 -15.12
N ALA A 93 18.63 -5.51 -15.39
CA ALA A 93 17.42 -5.53 -14.57
C ALA A 93 17.69 -6.01 -13.13
N LEU A 94 18.53 -7.04 -12.96
CA LEU A 94 18.93 -7.55 -11.64
C LEU A 94 19.63 -6.48 -10.77
N PRO A 95 20.74 -5.83 -11.23
CA PRO A 95 21.37 -4.78 -10.43
C PRO A 95 20.48 -3.56 -10.23
N MET A 96 19.63 -3.18 -11.19
CA MET A 96 18.67 -2.09 -11.02
C MET A 96 17.69 -2.39 -9.89
N THR A 97 17.11 -3.58 -9.88
CA THR A 97 16.21 -4.03 -8.79
C THR A 97 16.95 -4.07 -7.46
N ALA A 98 18.18 -4.58 -7.42
CA ALA A 98 18.99 -4.60 -6.21
C ALA A 98 19.28 -3.19 -5.69
N VAL A 99 19.70 -2.27 -6.56
CA VAL A 99 19.95 -0.86 -6.19
C VAL A 99 18.67 -0.21 -5.66
N PHE A 100 17.53 -0.44 -6.30
CA PHE A 100 16.23 0.08 -5.83
C PHE A 100 15.90 -0.44 -4.42
N CYS A 101 16.02 -1.74 -4.17
CA CYS A 101 15.76 -2.34 -2.86
C CYS A 101 16.75 -1.86 -1.78
N ILE A 102 18.04 -1.76 -2.12
CA ILE A 102 19.09 -1.25 -1.23
C ILE A 102 18.86 0.24 -0.91
N PHE A 103 18.42 1.02 -1.90
CA PHE A 103 18.04 2.42 -1.70
C PHE A 103 16.84 2.56 -0.74
N LEU A 104 15.79 1.76 -0.92
CA LEU A 104 14.65 1.71 0.02
C LEU A 104 15.09 1.29 1.42
N GLY A 105 16.11 0.45 1.54
CA GLY A 105 16.74 0.04 2.79
C GLY A 105 17.32 1.20 3.60
N LEU A 106 17.56 2.38 2.97
CA LEU A 106 17.99 3.59 3.68
C LEU A 106 16.93 4.10 4.66
N VAL A 107 15.64 3.80 4.44
CA VAL A 107 14.57 4.23 5.37
C VAL A 107 14.72 3.53 6.73
N PRO A 108 14.78 2.19 6.85
CA PRO A 108 15.13 1.52 8.10
C PRO A 108 16.50 1.93 8.67
N ALA A 109 17.50 2.21 7.81
CA ALA A 109 18.79 2.70 8.24
C ALA A 109 18.67 4.05 8.97
N LEU A 110 17.97 5.01 8.37
CA LEU A 110 17.70 6.32 8.98
C LEU A 110 16.85 6.20 10.25
N THR A 111 15.88 5.30 10.25
CA THR A 111 15.09 4.97 11.46
C THR A 111 15.99 4.56 12.61
N CYS A 112 16.87 3.59 12.38
CA CYS A 112 17.79 3.08 13.40
C CYS A 112 18.82 4.13 13.83
N TYR A 113 19.33 4.94 12.90
CA TYR A 113 20.19 6.07 13.21
C TYR A 113 19.49 7.09 14.10
N ALA A 114 18.32 7.55 13.69
CA ALA A 114 17.52 8.55 14.40
C ALA A 114 17.13 8.06 15.80
N TYR A 115 16.68 6.81 15.91
CA TYR A 115 16.41 6.15 17.18
C TYR A 115 17.62 6.17 18.09
N SER A 116 18.77 5.69 17.64
CA SER A 116 19.98 5.62 18.45
C SER A 116 20.54 6.99 18.81
N ARG A 117 20.37 7.99 17.93
CA ARG A 117 20.93 9.33 18.10
C ARG A 117 20.08 10.22 19.01
N TRP A 118 18.73 10.08 18.93
CA TRP A 118 17.83 11.07 19.52
C TRP A 118 16.82 10.51 20.52
N VAL A 119 16.47 9.23 20.47
CA VAL A 119 15.26 8.70 21.13
C VAL A 119 15.55 7.64 22.18
N ARG A 120 16.66 6.92 22.08
CA ARG A 120 16.98 5.74 22.88
C ARG A 120 17.12 5.97 24.40
N ALA A 121 17.13 7.21 24.87
CA ALA A 121 17.35 7.52 26.30
C ALA A 121 16.20 6.98 27.16
N GLY A 122 16.56 6.19 28.19
CA GLY A 122 15.60 5.62 29.15
C GLY A 122 14.73 4.48 28.56
N TRP A 123 13.86 3.95 29.41
CA TRP A 123 12.98 2.83 29.05
C TRP A 123 11.89 3.22 28.02
N GLY A 124 11.21 4.35 28.24
CA GLY A 124 10.20 4.84 27.31
C GLY A 124 10.76 5.09 25.91
N GLY A 125 11.99 5.62 25.80
CA GLY A 125 12.68 5.80 24.52
C GLY A 125 12.98 4.47 23.82
N ARG A 126 13.29 3.43 24.57
CA ARG A 126 13.62 2.11 24.00
C ARG A 126 12.40 1.40 23.39
N VAL A 127 11.22 1.64 23.89
CA VAL A 127 9.98 0.98 23.47
C VAL A 127 9.10 1.94 22.67
N LEU A 128 8.60 2.99 23.30
CA LEU A 128 7.69 3.97 22.65
C LEU A 128 8.39 4.77 21.56
N GLY A 129 9.61 5.22 21.85
CA GLY A 129 10.40 6.02 20.89
C GLY A 129 10.80 5.21 19.66
N PHE A 130 11.09 3.92 19.80
CA PHE A 130 11.37 3.04 18.68
C PHE A 130 10.15 2.91 17.75
N ALA A 131 8.98 2.62 18.34
CA ALA A 131 7.74 2.52 17.56
C ALA A 131 7.36 3.83 16.86
N ALA A 132 7.48 4.95 17.58
CA ALA A 132 7.15 6.27 17.04
C ALA A 132 8.06 6.67 15.86
N ILE A 133 9.40 6.47 15.98
CA ILE A 133 10.31 6.83 14.90
C ILE A 133 10.13 5.90 13.69
N TRP A 134 9.81 4.62 13.92
CA TRP A 134 9.51 3.69 12.84
C TRP A 134 8.32 4.16 12.00
N VAL A 135 7.20 4.48 12.66
CA VAL A 135 5.98 4.95 11.96
C VAL A 135 6.23 6.26 11.21
N LEU A 136 6.97 7.21 11.80
CA LEU A 136 7.31 8.44 11.09
C LEU A 136 8.13 8.19 9.83
N CYS A 137 9.04 7.20 9.85
CA CYS A 137 9.81 6.84 8.67
C CYS A 137 8.98 6.07 7.63
N GLU A 138 8.04 5.22 8.04
CA GLU A 138 7.06 4.63 7.12
C GLU A 138 6.20 5.71 6.47
N TRP A 139 5.71 6.66 7.25
CA TRP A 139 4.90 7.79 6.77
C TRP A 139 5.69 8.64 5.78
N LEU A 140 6.95 9.02 6.10
CA LEU A 140 7.83 9.75 5.18
C LEU A 140 8.02 9.01 3.86
N ARG A 141 8.24 7.69 3.91
CA ARG A 141 8.36 6.84 2.71
C ARG A 141 7.09 6.84 1.85
N GLY A 142 5.94 7.12 2.45
CA GLY A 142 4.66 7.21 1.75
C GLY A 142 4.50 8.42 0.82
N TRP A 143 5.41 9.43 0.87
CA TRP A 143 5.28 10.62 0.03
C TRP A 143 6.61 11.20 -0.50
N ILE A 144 7.75 10.92 0.12
CA ILE A 144 9.06 11.36 -0.40
C ILE A 144 9.29 10.71 -1.77
N PHE A 145 9.75 11.50 -2.76
CA PHE A 145 9.95 11.07 -4.15
C PHE A 145 8.70 10.43 -4.79
N THR A 146 7.52 10.95 -4.50
CA THR A 146 6.19 10.46 -4.84
C THR A 146 5.65 9.36 -3.93
N GLY A 147 6.48 8.77 -3.10
CA GLY A 147 6.16 7.74 -2.14
C GLY A 147 6.30 6.31 -2.68
N PHE A 148 6.57 5.38 -1.76
CA PHE A 148 6.51 3.94 -2.00
C PHE A 148 5.87 3.27 -0.77
N PRO A 149 4.51 3.26 -0.68
CA PRO A 149 3.76 2.80 0.49
C PRO A 149 3.61 1.27 0.54
N TRP A 150 4.68 0.53 0.25
CA TRP A 150 4.75 -0.94 0.29
C TRP A 150 5.37 -1.45 1.58
N LEU A 151 5.04 -2.67 2.00
CA LEU A 151 5.59 -3.34 3.18
C LEU A 151 5.40 -2.54 4.49
N TYR A 152 4.26 -1.85 4.70
CA TYR A 152 3.93 -1.34 6.01
C TYR A 152 3.60 -2.49 6.96
N LEU A 153 4.17 -2.46 8.16
CA LEU A 153 4.01 -3.56 9.14
C LEU A 153 2.54 -3.85 9.46
N GLY A 154 1.71 -2.82 9.45
CA GLY A 154 0.30 -2.92 9.81
C GLY A 154 -0.52 -3.80 8.87
N TYR A 155 -0.12 -3.97 7.62
CA TYR A 155 -0.87 -4.81 6.66
C TYR A 155 -0.97 -6.27 7.09
N GLY A 156 0.04 -6.83 7.74
CA GLY A 156 0.04 -8.20 8.25
C GLY A 156 -1.02 -8.48 9.31
N HIS A 157 -1.71 -7.46 9.79
CA HIS A 157 -2.72 -7.59 10.84
C HIS A 157 -4.17 -7.48 10.35
N LEU A 158 -4.39 -7.47 9.03
CA LEU A 158 -5.72 -7.40 8.42
C LEU A 158 -6.71 -8.44 8.98
N HIS A 159 -6.25 -9.66 9.20
CA HIS A 159 -7.10 -10.78 9.67
C HIS A 159 -6.95 -11.10 11.16
N THR A 160 -6.15 -10.32 11.90
CA THR A 160 -5.96 -10.53 13.35
C THR A 160 -6.96 -9.73 14.18
N ALA A 161 -6.94 -9.91 15.49
CA ALA A 161 -7.71 -9.07 16.42
C ALA A 161 -7.39 -7.58 16.27
N LEU A 162 -6.12 -7.25 15.98
CA LEU A 162 -5.66 -5.88 15.84
C LEU A 162 -6.36 -5.11 14.70
N ALA A 163 -6.91 -5.80 13.71
CA ALA A 163 -7.68 -5.21 12.63
C ALA A 163 -8.82 -4.29 13.11
N GLY A 164 -9.40 -4.55 14.29
CA GLY A 164 -10.43 -3.69 14.88
C GLY A 164 -9.99 -2.25 15.15
N TRP A 165 -8.69 -2.01 15.25
CA TRP A 165 -8.13 -0.66 15.38
C TRP A 165 -8.01 0.08 14.04
N SER A 166 -8.06 -0.61 12.88
CA SER A 166 -7.88 0.01 11.57
C SER A 166 -8.85 1.17 11.29
N PRO A 167 -10.17 1.06 11.62
CA PRO A 167 -11.10 2.17 11.45
C PRO A 167 -10.80 3.39 12.36
N VAL A 168 -9.95 3.22 13.37
CA VAL A 168 -9.59 4.29 14.33
C VAL A 168 -8.27 4.95 13.97
N VAL A 169 -7.21 4.17 13.73
CA VAL A 169 -5.83 4.66 13.62
C VAL A 169 -5.15 4.31 12.28
N GLY A 170 -5.84 3.58 11.39
CA GLY A 170 -5.33 3.17 10.10
C GLY A 170 -4.11 2.23 10.18
N VAL A 171 -3.56 1.92 9.02
CA VAL A 171 -2.40 1.01 8.89
C VAL A 171 -1.18 1.48 9.66
N TYR A 172 -0.95 2.80 9.78
CA TYR A 172 0.19 3.33 10.56
C TYR A 172 0.04 3.08 12.06
N GLY A 173 -1.19 3.11 12.59
CA GLY A 173 -1.44 2.73 13.98
C GLY A 173 -1.17 1.25 14.24
N LEU A 174 -1.52 0.39 13.27
CA LEU A 174 -1.17 -1.03 13.34
C LEU A 174 0.36 -1.23 13.25
N SER A 175 1.05 -0.50 12.37
CA SER A 175 2.52 -0.51 12.29
C SER A 175 3.16 -0.07 13.61
N PHE A 176 2.58 0.95 14.27
CA PHE A 176 3.01 1.38 15.60
C PHE A 176 2.93 0.24 16.61
N TRP A 177 1.82 -0.48 16.64
CA TRP A 177 1.64 -1.61 17.54
C TRP A 177 2.65 -2.73 17.29
N VAL A 178 2.92 -3.09 16.03
CA VAL A 178 3.91 -4.12 15.67
C VAL A 178 5.30 -3.73 16.14
N ALA A 179 5.72 -2.51 15.83
CA ALA A 179 7.02 -1.99 16.24
C ALA A 179 7.14 -1.89 17.76
N LEU A 180 6.08 -1.46 18.46
CA LEU A 180 5.98 -1.39 19.92
C LEU A 180 6.14 -2.79 20.55
N SER A 181 5.40 -3.77 20.03
CA SER A 181 5.43 -5.15 20.53
C SER A 181 6.80 -5.78 20.34
N GLY A 182 7.43 -5.57 19.16
CA GLY A 182 8.79 -6.03 18.90
C GLY A 182 9.81 -5.40 19.84
N ALA A 183 9.76 -4.09 20.03
CA ALA A 183 10.67 -3.40 20.96
C ALA A 183 10.45 -3.84 22.43
N ALA A 184 9.19 -4.03 22.83
CA ALA A 184 8.85 -4.53 24.17
C ALA A 184 9.38 -5.95 24.39
N LEU A 185 9.19 -6.84 23.42
CA LEU A 185 9.71 -8.20 23.44
C LEU A 185 11.24 -8.22 23.52
N SER A 186 11.91 -7.39 22.73
CA SER A 186 13.36 -7.22 22.80
C SER A 186 13.83 -6.80 24.20
N GLN A 187 13.20 -5.77 24.79
CA GLN A 187 13.55 -5.32 26.14
C GLN A 187 13.30 -6.39 27.21
N PHE A 188 12.22 -7.18 27.06
CA PHE A 188 11.95 -8.29 27.96
C PHE A 188 13.00 -9.40 27.87
N ILE A 189 13.42 -9.76 26.65
CA ILE A 189 14.44 -10.81 26.44
C ILE A 189 15.79 -10.43 27.04
N ILE A 190 16.26 -9.17 26.81
CA ILE A 190 17.57 -8.72 27.25
C ILE A 190 17.60 -8.19 28.68
N ALA A 191 16.47 -8.03 29.37
CA ALA A 191 16.42 -7.54 30.73
C ALA A 191 17.02 -8.56 31.70
N PRO A 192 17.83 -8.10 32.69
CA PRO A 192 18.31 -8.98 33.76
C PRO A 192 17.15 -9.45 34.62
N THR A 193 17.30 -10.60 35.28
CA THR A 193 16.24 -11.26 36.06
C THR A 193 15.58 -10.31 37.06
N SER A 194 16.37 -9.44 37.72
CA SER A 194 15.87 -8.45 38.68
C SER A 194 14.92 -7.39 38.09
N ARG A 195 14.90 -7.20 36.77
CA ARG A 195 14.04 -6.23 36.05
C ARG A 195 13.02 -6.87 35.14
N LYS A 196 12.92 -8.20 35.07
CA LYS A 196 11.99 -8.92 34.18
C LYS A 196 10.52 -8.48 34.38
N LEU A 197 10.10 -8.31 35.64
CA LEU A 197 8.72 -7.90 35.92
C LEU A 197 8.40 -6.50 35.36
N HIS A 198 9.31 -5.54 35.50
CA HIS A 198 9.15 -4.20 34.93
C HIS A 198 9.16 -4.22 33.39
N SER A 199 9.98 -5.10 32.82
CA SER A 199 10.07 -5.25 31.36
C SER A 199 8.88 -6.00 30.76
N ALA A 200 8.07 -6.69 31.55
CA ALA A 200 6.85 -7.34 31.13
C ALA A 200 5.67 -6.36 30.98
N ALA A 201 5.68 -5.21 31.67
CA ALA A 201 4.56 -4.26 31.64
C ALA A 201 4.18 -3.78 30.22
N PRO A 202 5.10 -3.41 29.30
CA PRO A 202 4.72 -3.05 27.95
C PRO A 202 4.18 -4.22 27.13
N LEU A 203 4.65 -5.44 27.36
CA LEU A 203 4.07 -6.62 26.71
C LEU A 203 2.61 -6.82 27.14
N LEU A 204 2.31 -6.63 28.40
CA LEU A 204 0.92 -6.64 28.90
C LEU A 204 0.09 -5.53 28.25
N GLY A 205 0.66 -4.32 28.12
CA GLY A 205 0.03 -3.21 27.37
C GLY A 205 -0.26 -3.58 25.92
N CYS A 206 0.67 -4.22 25.23
CA CYS A 206 0.47 -4.70 23.87
C CYS A 206 -0.61 -5.78 23.79
N LEU A 207 -0.65 -6.72 24.75
CA LEU A 207 -1.70 -7.75 24.81
C LEU A 207 -3.08 -7.14 25.09
N LEU A 208 -3.17 -6.13 25.93
CA LEU A 208 -4.42 -5.40 26.19
C LEU A 208 -4.91 -4.68 24.93
N LEU A 209 -4.05 -3.98 24.21
CA LEU A 209 -4.40 -3.35 22.93
C LEU A 209 -4.87 -4.38 21.89
N PHE A 210 -4.18 -5.52 21.80
CA PHE A 210 -4.59 -6.62 20.95
C PHE A 210 -5.98 -7.14 21.32
N SER A 211 -6.24 -7.35 22.62
CA SER A 211 -7.54 -7.82 23.11
C SER A 211 -8.66 -6.78 22.88
N GLN A 212 -8.36 -5.48 23.05
CA GLN A 212 -9.30 -4.41 22.74
C GLN A 212 -9.67 -4.39 21.24
N GLY A 213 -8.74 -4.75 20.37
CA GLY A 213 -9.02 -4.91 18.95
C GLY A 213 -10.13 -5.91 18.66
N CYS A 214 -10.25 -7.00 19.45
CA CYS A 214 -11.38 -7.94 19.33
C CYS A 214 -12.74 -7.26 19.62
N LEU A 215 -12.78 -6.36 20.59
CA LEU A 215 -14.00 -5.60 20.93
C LEU A 215 -14.32 -4.59 19.83
N LEU A 216 -13.32 -3.88 19.34
CA LEU A 216 -13.49 -2.91 18.27
C LEU A 216 -13.93 -3.53 16.93
N LYS A 217 -13.58 -4.80 16.68
CA LYS A 217 -14.09 -5.54 15.51
C LYS A 217 -15.62 -5.69 15.51
N GLN A 218 -16.25 -5.63 16.68
CA GLN A 218 -17.71 -5.71 16.83
C GLN A 218 -18.39 -4.36 16.68
N THR A 219 -17.61 -3.28 16.52
CA THR A 219 -18.15 -1.91 16.40
C THR A 219 -18.49 -1.63 14.94
N GLU A 220 -19.77 -1.42 14.67
CA GLU A 220 -20.24 -0.97 13.37
C GLU A 220 -20.08 0.56 13.26
N TRP A 221 -19.00 0.98 12.60
CA TRP A 221 -18.69 2.41 12.36
C TRP A 221 -19.56 3.03 11.28
N THR A 222 -20.08 2.20 10.39
CA THR A 222 -20.94 2.59 9.26
C THR A 222 -22.12 1.64 9.21
N ARG A 223 -23.20 2.09 8.57
CA ARG A 223 -24.42 1.28 8.43
C ARG A 223 -24.85 1.17 6.97
N ALA A 224 -25.61 0.16 6.64
CA ALA A 224 -26.22 0.05 5.33
C ALA A 224 -27.13 1.26 5.09
N LYS A 225 -26.96 1.92 3.93
CA LYS A 225 -27.77 3.09 3.50
C LYS A 225 -29.07 2.64 2.86
N SER A 226 -29.04 1.46 2.19
CA SER A 226 -30.18 0.84 1.51
C SER A 226 -30.12 -0.67 1.66
N ALA A 227 -31.29 -1.29 1.64
CA ALA A 227 -31.41 -2.75 1.55
C ALA A 227 -31.17 -3.28 0.12
N THR A 228 -31.31 -2.42 -0.90
CA THR A 228 -31.13 -2.80 -2.30
C THR A 228 -29.65 -2.74 -2.64
N PRO A 229 -29.02 -3.86 -3.02
CA PRO A 229 -27.63 -3.87 -3.47
C PRO A 229 -27.49 -3.31 -4.88
N LEU A 230 -26.27 -2.96 -5.27
CA LEU A 230 -25.87 -2.70 -6.64
C LEU A 230 -25.27 -3.98 -7.23
N ARG A 231 -25.88 -4.50 -8.30
CA ARG A 231 -25.39 -5.70 -8.99
C ARG A 231 -24.23 -5.34 -9.91
N ILE A 232 -23.10 -5.98 -9.71
CA ILE A 232 -21.84 -5.69 -10.38
C ILE A 232 -21.50 -6.78 -11.40
N GLY A 233 -21.14 -6.35 -12.61
CA GLY A 233 -20.46 -7.14 -13.63
C GLY A 233 -19.06 -6.57 -13.89
N ALA A 234 -18.00 -7.25 -13.48
CA ALA A 234 -16.64 -6.75 -13.65
C ALA A 234 -15.88 -7.62 -14.66
N VAL A 235 -15.38 -7.03 -15.74
CA VAL A 235 -14.65 -7.73 -16.80
C VAL A 235 -13.17 -7.83 -16.47
N GLN A 236 -12.63 -9.03 -16.41
CA GLN A 236 -11.20 -9.32 -16.35
C GLN A 236 -10.74 -9.82 -17.71
N SER A 237 -10.08 -8.96 -18.48
CA SER A 237 -9.75 -9.20 -19.88
C SER A 237 -8.58 -10.16 -20.11
N ASN A 238 -7.71 -10.29 -19.11
CA ASN A 238 -6.47 -11.08 -19.19
C ASN A 238 -5.61 -10.79 -20.43
N ILE A 239 -5.65 -9.55 -20.93
CA ILE A 239 -4.83 -9.15 -22.07
C ILE A 239 -3.38 -9.00 -21.59
N ALA A 240 -2.46 -9.72 -22.24
CA ALA A 240 -1.04 -9.64 -21.95
C ALA A 240 -0.50 -8.21 -22.19
N GLN A 241 0.32 -7.72 -21.26
CA GLN A 241 0.80 -6.32 -21.27
C GLN A 241 1.56 -5.96 -22.55
N GLU A 242 2.32 -6.91 -23.10
CA GLU A 242 3.13 -6.74 -24.31
C GLU A 242 2.26 -6.54 -25.56
N LYS A 243 1.05 -7.13 -25.54
CA LYS A 243 0.08 -7.08 -26.65
C LYS A 243 -0.86 -5.89 -26.53
N LYS A 244 -1.08 -5.39 -25.31
CA LYS A 244 -2.13 -4.42 -25.00
C LYS A 244 -2.09 -3.18 -25.89
N TRP A 245 -0.92 -2.66 -26.18
CA TRP A 245 -0.75 -1.43 -26.97
C TRP A 245 -0.41 -1.68 -28.44
N ALA A 246 -0.37 -2.95 -28.88
CA ALA A 246 -0.12 -3.28 -30.28
C ALA A 246 -1.34 -2.93 -31.13
N TYR A 247 -1.14 -2.17 -32.21
CA TYR A 247 -2.21 -1.78 -33.14
C TYR A 247 -2.99 -2.98 -33.68
N THR A 248 -2.31 -4.10 -33.89
CA THR A 248 -2.93 -5.36 -34.36
C THR A 248 -3.92 -5.96 -33.36
N GLN A 249 -3.83 -5.59 -32.06
CA GLN A 249 -4.71 -6.08 -31.00
C GLN A 249 -5.91 -5.15 -30.73
N TYR A 250 -5.91 -3.97 -31.32
CA TYR A 250 -6.93 -2.94 -31.04
C TYR A 250 -8.35 -3.47 -31.26
N TRP A 251 -8.64 -3.97 -32.45
CA TRP A 251 -9.98 -4.47 -32.77
C TRP A 251 -10.38 -5.70 -31.95
N ALA A 252 -9.46 -6.63 -31.74
CA ALA A 252 -9.70 -7.80 -30.91
C ALA A 252 -9.98 -7.40 -29.44
N THR A 253 -9.36 -6.31 -28.95
CA THR A 253 -9.63 -5.77 -27.62
C THR A 253 -11.05 -5.18 -27.54
N LEU A 254 -11.49 -4.41 -28.55
CA LEU A 254 -12.85 -3.88 -28.59
C LEU A 254 -13.88 -5.01 -28.60
N GLU A 255 -13.69 -6.01 -29.45
CA GLU A 255 -14.56 -7.18 -29.55
C GLU A 255 -14.64 -7.97 -28.25
N LEU A 256 -13.50 -8.18 -27.56
CA LEU A 256 -13.45 -8.85 -26.26
C LEU A 256 -14.33 -8.13 -25.21
N TYR A 257 -14.20 -6.80 -25.09
CA TYR A 257 -14.99 -6.04 -24.13
C TYR A 257 -16.48 -5.98 -24.50
N ASP A 258 -16.81 -5.92 -25.78
CA ASP A 258 -18.20 -5.99 -26.24
C ASP A 258 -18.82 -7.35 -25.89
N GLN A 259 -18.20 -8.46 -26.28
CA GLN A 259 -18.68 -9.82 -26.02
C GLN A 259 -18.74 -10.15 -24.52
N ALA A 260 -17.76 -9.70 -23.74
CA ALA A 260 -17.77 -9.90 -22.29
C ALA A 260 -18.91 -9.12 -21.62
N SER A 261 -19.17 -7.89 -22.09
CA SER A 261 -20.23 -7.04 -21.54
C SER A 261 -21.63 -7.54 -21.94
N GLU A 262 -21.80 -8.10 -23.15
CA GLU A 262 -23.06 -8.71 -23.59
C GLU A 262 -23.61 -9.73 -22.61
N LYS A 263 -22.73 -10.52 -22.03
CA LYS A 263 -23.10 -11.55 -21.05
C LYS A 263 -23.45 -10.97 -19.67
N LEU A 264 -23.24 -9.68 -19.45
CA LEU A 264 -23.42 -9.02 -18.16
C LEU A 264 -24.61 -8.07 -18.12
N TRP A 265 -25.02 -7.47 -19.27
CA TRP A 265 -26.03 -6.41 -19.30
C TRP A 265 -27.35 -6.80 -18.62
N ALA A 266 -27.83 -8.02 -18.82
CA ALA A 266 -29.10 -8.47 -18.23
C ALA A 266 -29.08 -8.62 -16.70
N ASP A 267 -27.91 -8.88 -16.12
CA ASP A 267 -27.76 -9.25 -14.72
C ASP A 267 -27.10 -8.17 -13.85
N ALA A 268 -26.44 -7.17 -14.47
CA ALA A 268 -25.67 -6.16 -13.77
C ALA A 268 -26.30 -4.77 -13.90
N ASP A 269 -26.40 -4.06 -12.79
CA ASP A 269 -26.75 -2.64 -12.76
C ASP A 269 -25.56 -1.77 -13.20
N LEU A 270 -24.33 -2.26 -12.97
CA LEU A 270 -23.08 -1.60 -13.31
C LEU A 270 -22.08 -2.61 -13.88
N VAL A 271 -21.71 -2.41 -15.13
CA VAL A 271 -20.58 -3.11 -15.77
C VAL A 271 -19.32 -2.27 -15.63
N ILE A 272 -18.19 -2.91 -15.35
CA ILE A 272 -16.92 -2.23 -15.10
C ILE A 272 -15.80 -2.89 -15.90
N TRP A 273 -15.04 -2.05 -16.60
CA TRP A 273 -13.80 -2.44 -17.27
C TRP A 273 -12.57 -1.94 -16.51
N PRO A 274 -11.45 -2.66 -16.54
CA PRO A 274 -10.26 -2.33 -15.76
C PRO A 274 -9.53 -1.07 -16.27
N GLU A 275 -8.40 -0.74 -15.64
CA GLU A 275 -7.52 0.36 -16.00
C GLU A 275 -7.03 0.26 -17.44
N ALA A 276 -7.15 1.37 -18.19
CA ALA A 276 -6.78 1.46 -19.59
C ALA A 276 -7.31 0.27 -20.40
N ALA A 277 -8.59 -0.05 -20.25
CA ALA A 277 -9.23 -1.18 -20.91
C ALA A 277 -9.11 -1.07 -22.43
N ILE A 278 -9.38 0.11 -22.98
CA ILE A 278 -9.21 0.39 -24.40
C ILE A 278 -7.85 1.11 -24.58
N PRO A 279 -6.94 0.52 -25.40
CA PRO A 279 -5.60 1.05 -25.60
C PRO A 279 -5.58 2.19 -26.63
N ALA A 280 -6.42 3.19 -26.44
CA ALA A 280 -6.52 4.40 -27.25
C ALA A 280 -6.98 5.58 -26.38
N LEU A 281 -6.70 6.79 -26.84
CA LEU A 281 -7.32 7.97 -26.24
C LEU A 281 -8.83 7.93 -26.44
N TYR A 282 -9.59 8.34 -25.44
CA TYR A 282 -11.06 8.31 -25.46
C TYR A 282 -11.67 8.86 -26.77
N HIS A 283 -11.21 10.04 -27.21
CA HIS A 283 -11.74 10.66 -28.44
C HIS A 283 -11.43 9.88 -29.72
N ASN A 284 -10.40 9.03 -29.74
CA ASN A 284 -10.07 8.17 -30.88
C ASN A 284 -10.96 6.90 -30.93
N ALA A 285 -11.56 6.53 -29.81
CA ALA A 285 -12.46 5.38 -29.70
C ALA A 285 -13.92 5.78 -29.43
N GLN A 286 -14.27 7.05 -29.63
CA GLN A 286 -15.56 7.61 -29.23
C GLN A 286 -16.74 6.86 -29.86
N SER A 287 -16.70 6.57 -31.14
CA SER A 287 -17.77 5.83 -31.82
C SER A 287 -18.02 4.43 -31.24
N PHE A 288 -16.98 3.78 -30.74
CA PHE A 288 -17.12 2.53 -30.01
C PHE A 288 -17.76 2.74 -28.63
N PHE A 289 -17.35 3.78 -27.91
CA PHE A 289 -17.97 4.10 -26.64
C PHE A 289 -19.42 4.52 -26.76
N ASP A 290 -19.79 5.27 -27.82
CA ASP A 290 -21.17 5.63 -28.10
C ASP A 290 -22.03 4.36 -28.37
N TYR A 291 -21.51 3.44 -29.19
CA TYR A 291 -22.14 2.15 -29.46
C TYR A 291 -22.37 1.33 -28.16
N ILE A 292 -21.36 1.22 -27.32
CA ILE A 292 -21.45 0.46 -26.05
C ILE A 292 -22.38 1.18 -25.05
N ALA A 293 -22.38 2.52 -25.03
CA ALA A 293 -23.29 3.30 -24.18
C ALA A 293 -24.76 3.04 -24.54
N GLU A 294 -25.10 2.99 -25.84
CA GLU A 294 -26.43 2.64 -26.32
C GLU A 294 -26.86 1.25 -25.86
N ARG A 295 -25.96 0.27 -25.94
CA ARG A 295 -26.23 -1.11 -25.48
C ARG A 295 -26.43 -1.19 -23.97
N ALA A 296 -25.60 -0.50 -23.19
CA ALA A 296 -25.76 -0.43 -21.74
C ALA A 296 -27.12 0.21 -21.38
N ALA A 297 -27.47 1.34 -22.00
CA ALA A 297 -28.73 2.03 -21.78
C ALA A 297 -29.95 1.20 -22.17
N ALA A 298 -29.88 0.44 -23.26
CA ALA A 298 -30.95 -0.45 -23.69
C ALA A 298 -31.26 -1.59 -22.71
N ASN A 299 -30.29 -1.92 -21.84
CA ASN A 299 -30.43 -2.93 -20.79
C ASN A 299 -30.58 -2.32 -19.38
N ASP A 300 -30.85 -1.01 -19.28
CA ASP A 300 -30.86 -0.28 -18.00
C ASP A 300 -29.60 -0.56 -17.14
N SER A 301 -28.44 -0.68 -17.78
CA SER A 301 -27.14 -0.92 -17.11
C SER A 301 -26.23 0.30 -17.28
N ALA A 302 -25.37 0.52 -16.31
CA ALA A 302 -24.34 1.55 -16.36
C ALA A 302 -23.01 0.94 -16.79
N LEU A 303 -22.08 1.78 -17.30
CA LEU A 303 -20.73 1.37 -17.65
C LEU A 303 -19.70 2.36 -17.12
N ILE A 304 -18.69 1.84 -16.40
CA ILE A 304 -17.45 2.55 -16.08
C ILE A 304 -16.28 1.86 -16.76
N THR A 305 -15.36 2.65 -17.31
CA THR A 305 -14.11 2.15 -17.91
C THR A 305 -12.89 2.94 -17.47
N GLY A 306 -11.75 2.27 -17.38
CA GLY A 306 -10.44 2.92 -17.40
C GLY A 306 -10.05 3.23 -18.85
N VAL A 307 -9.73 4.49 -19.13
CA VAL A 307 -9.34 4.94 -20.47
C VAL A 307 -8.39 6.13 -20.41
N PRO A 308 -7.35 6.20 -21.26
CA PRO A 308 -6.55 7.40 -21.41
C PRO A 308 -7.39 8.55 -22.00
N THR A 309 -7.31 9.72 -21.39
CA THR A 309 -8.00 10.92 -21.85
C THR A 309 -7.03 12.05 -22.15
N ARG A 310 -7.42 13.00 -22.99
CA ARG A 310 -6.65 14.20 -23.25
C ARG A 310 -7.53 15.42 -23.05
N PHE A 311 -7.05 16.36 -22.27
CA PHE A 311 -7.62 17.70 -22.11
C PHE A 311 -6.51 18.72 -22.36
N ASP A 312 -6.71 19.55 -23.35
CA ASP A 312 -5.68 20.43 -23.90
C ASP A 312 -4.41 19.64 -24.26
N GLU A 313 -3.25 20.05 -23.75
CA GLU A 313 -1.97 19.39 -23.99
C GLU A 313 -1.68 18.22 -22.99
N ASN A 314 -2.57 18.01 -22.01
CA ASN A 314 -2.35 17.05 -20.94
C ASN A 314 -3.04 15.71 -21.20
N MET A 315 -2.30 14.61 -21.03
CA MET A 315 -2.84 13.26 -21.05
C MET A 315 -3.04 12.75 -19.61
N TYR A 316 -4.16 12.10 -19.37
CA TYR A 316 -4.52 11.55 -18.05
C TYR A 316 -4.86 10.06 -18.16
N ASN A 317 -4.42 9.30 -17.17
CA ASN A 317 -4.96 7.97 -16.90
C ASN A 317 -6.26 8.17 -16.12
N SER A 318 -7.40 7.76 -16.67
CA SER A 318 -8.73 8.14 -16.17
C SER A 318 -9.64 6.95 -15.95
N ALA A 319 -10.54 7.09 -14.97
CA ALA A 319 -11.75 6.28 -14.83
C ALA A 319 -12.96 7.14 -15.22
N MET A 320 -13.80 6.66 -16.12
CA MET A 320 -14.87 7.44 -16.73
C MET A 320 -16.19 6.67 -16.74
N VAL A 321 -17.27 7.33 -16.38
CA VAL A 321 -18.63 6.82 -16.58
C VAL A 321 -19.03 7.04 -18.05
N ILE A 322 -19.36 5.96 -18.72
CA ILE A 322 -19.74 5.97 -20.15
C ILE A 322 -21.26 5.99 -20.31
N SER A 323 -21.98 5.30 -19.42
CA SER A 323 -23.45 5.21 -19.45
C SER A 323 -24.02 5.04 -18.04
N GLY A 324 -25.29 5.44 -17.85
CA GLY A 324 -26.03 5.22 -16.61
C GLY A 324 -25.63 6.11 -15.44
N GLY A 325 -24.96 7.23 -15.73
CA GLY A 325 -24.47 8.18 -14.73
C GLY A 325 -23.54 9.22 -15.32
N GLU A 326 -22.71 9.83 -14.47
CA GLU A 326 -21.74 10.86 -14.86
C GLU A 326 -20.49 10.85 -13.99
N GLY A 327 -19.42 11.39 -14.53
CA GLY A 327 -18.17 11.61 -13.81
C GLY A 327 -16.94 11.08 -14.54
N ILE A 328 -15.85 11.76 -14.28
CA ILE A 328 -14.51 11.38 -14.71
C ILE A 328 -13.56 11.64 -13.56
N TYR A 329 -12.64 10.70 -13.36
CA TYR A 329 -11.59 10.81 -12.37
C TYR A 329 -10.23 10.61 -13.05
N HIS A 330 -9.31 11.52 -12.81
CA HIS A 330 -7.95 11.47 -13.30
C HIS A 330 -6.99 11.03 -12.20
N LYS A 331 -6.15 10.07 -12.50
CA LYS A 331 -5.17 9.53 -11.55
C LYS A 331 -4.27 10.62 -10.96
N GLN A 332 -4.21 10.70 -9.62
CA GLN A 332 -3.44 11.72 -8.88
C GLN A 332 -2.03 11.22 -8.52
N ARG A 333 -1.90 9.91 -8.24
CA ARG A 333 -0.64 9.27 -7.83
C ARG A 333 -0.11 8.40 -8.96
N LEU A 334 0.77 8.98 -9.75
CA LEU A 334 1.38 8.30 -10.88
C LEU A 334 2.52 7.39 -10.45
N VAL A 335 2.69 6.27 -11.15
CA VAL A 335 3.79 5.32 -10.92
C VAL A 335 5.08 5.90 -11.52
N PRO A 336 6.14 6.09 -10.69
CA PRO A 336 7.43 6.54 -11.18
C PRO A 336 7.99 5.57 -12.23
N PHE A 337 8.58 6.12 -13.29
CA PHE A 337 9.15 5.40 -14.43
C PHE A 337 8.15 4.61 -15.30
N GLY A 338 6.92 4.37 -14.82
CA GLY A 338 5.88 3.73 -15.62
C GLY A 338 4.93 4.73 -16.29
N GLU A 339 4.54 5.78 -15.55
CA GLU A 339 3.58 6.78 -16.04
C GLU A 339 4.17 8.19 -16.15
N PHE A 340 5.26 8.44 -15.45
CA PHE A 340 6.05 9.67 -15.60
C PHE A 340 7.50 9.41 -15.21
N VAL A 341 8.40 10.26 -15.68
CA VAL A 341 9.82 10.19 -15.36
C VAL A 341 10.16 11.24 -14.30
N PRO A 342 10.50 10.83 -13.07
CA PRO A 342 10.96 11.77 -12.05
C PRO A 342 12.22 12.50 -12.52
N LEU A 343 12.31 13.84 -12.28
CA LEU A 343 13.47 14.64 -12.62
C LEU A 343 13.86 14.60 -14.11
N SER A 344 12.88 14.42 -15.02
CA SER A 344 13.12 14.29 -16.46
C SER A 344 14.06 15.36 -17.03
N GLY A 345 13.99 16.59 -16.52
CA GLY A 345 14.89 17.69 -16.94
C GLY A 345 16.38 17.46 -16.64
N TYR A 346 16.71 16.62 -15.64
CA TYR A 346 18.09 16.34 -15.21
C TYR A 346 18.66 15.03 -15.75
N ILE A 347 17.81 14.06 -16.07
CA ILE A 347 18.22 12.69 -16.44
C ILE A 347 17.95 12.34 -17.90
N GLN A 348 17.65 13.31 -18.76
CA GLN A 348 17.38 13.10 -20.20
C GLN A 348 18.46 12.28 -20.91
N GLY A 349 19.74 12.44 -20.54
CA GLY A 349 20.84 11.64 -21.08
C GLY A 349 20.78 10.16 -20.70
N LEU A 350 20.32 9.87 -19.48
CA LEU A 350 20.17 8.49 -18.99
C LEU A 350 18.94 7.81 -19.60
N LEU A 351 17.86 8.56 -19.85
CA LEU A 351 16.60 8.05 -20.41
C LEU A 351 16.73 7.52 -21.84
N LYS A 352 17.66 8.08 -22.62
CA LYS A 352 17.96 7.58 -23.96
C LYS A 352 18.55 6.16 -23.98
N ILE A 353 19.08 5.70 -22.83
CA ILE A 353 19.63 4.34 -22.66
C ILE A 353 18.51 3.34 -22.41
N PHE A 354 17.37 3.82 -21.91
CA PHE A 354 16.26 2.95 -21.49
C PHE A 354 15.06 3.15 -22.40
N ASP A 355 15.03 2.99 -23.60
CA ASP A 355 13.94 3.08 -24.58
C ASP A 355 12.51 2.99 -23.96
N LEU A 356 12.30 3.75 -22.88
CA LEU A 356 11.04 3.80 -22.15
C LEU A 356 10.03 4.57 -23.00
N PRO A 357 8.85 4.02 -23.26
CA PRO A 357 7.80 4.77 -23.93
C PRO A 357 7.48 6.00 -23.08
N LEU A 358 7.89 7.18 -23.58
CA LEU A 358 7.73 8.47 -22.93
C LEU A 358 6.27 8.96 -22.99
N SER A 359 5.34 8.17 -22.51
CA SER A 359 4.01 8.67 -22.23
C SER A 359 4.03 9.29 -20.83
N SER A 360 4.29 10.58 -20.73
CA SER A 360 4.13 11.28 -19.47
C SER A 360 2.65 11.63 -19.27
N PHE A 361 1.99 10.87 -18.43
CA PHE A 361 0.68 11.27 -17.93
C PHE A 361 0.82 12.47 -17.00
N SER A 362 -0.17 13.34 -17.06
CA SER A 362 -0.35 14.45 -16.13
C SER A 362 -1.10 13.97 -14.89
N ARG A 363 -0.82 14.61 -13.74
CA ARG A 363 -1.54 14.31 -12.48
C ARG A 363 -2.91 14.95 -12.48
N GLY A 364 -3.92 14.20 -12.08
CA GLY A 364 -5.24 14.73 -11.78
C GLY A 364 -5.22 15.72 -10.61
N GLY A 365 -6.23 16.58 -10.55
CA GLY A 365 -6.42 17.54 -9.47
C GLY A 365 -6.59 16.84 -8.12
N SER A 366 -6.23 17.52 -7.02
CA SER A 366 -6.35 16.99 -5.66
C SER A 366 -7.80 16.91 -5.15
N GLU A 367 -8.71 17.68 -5.73
CA GLU A 367 -10.14 17.67 -5.47
C GLU A 367 -10.86 17.22 -6.72
N GLN A 368 -11.45 16.04 -6.68
CA GLN A 368 -12.23 15.48 -7.77
C GLN A 368 -13.52 14.88 -7.21
N ALA A 369 -14.60 14.99 -7.97
CA ALA A 369 -15.90 14.44 -7.60
C ALA A 369 -15.87 12.90 -7.63
N HIS A 370 -16.79 12.28 -6.91
CA HIS A 370 -17.07 10.87 -7.04
C HIS A 370 -17.60 10.55 -8.45
N LEU A 371 -17.50 9.29 -8.86
CA LEU A 371 -18.24 8.81 -10.01
C LEU A 371 -19.70 8.54 -9.57
N SER A 372 -20.64 9.17 -10.24
CA SER A 372 -22.08 9.00 -9.94
C SER A 372 -22.68 7.98 -10.91
N VAL A 373 -23.26 6.91 -10.38
CA VAL A 373 -23.87 5.83 -11.19
C VAL A 373 -25.17 5.41 -10.54
N LYS A 374 -26.28 5.53 -11.28
CA LYS A 374 -27.61 5.14 -10.79
C LYS A 374 -27.94 5.68 -9.38
N GLY A 375 -27.46 6.88 -9.07
CA GLY A 375 -27.64 7.52 -7.75
C GLY A 375 -26.64 7.11 -6.68
N TRP A 376 -25.71 6.19 -6.98
CA TRP A 376 -24.61 5.80 -6.09
C TRP A 376 -23.40 6.71 -6.28
N GLN A 377 -22.70 6.98 -5.19
CA GLN A 377 -21.44 7.75 -5.17
C GLN A 377 -20.27 6.81 -4.97
N LEU A 378 -19.52 6.56 -6.02
CA LEU A 378 -18.35 5.70 -5.99
C LEU A 378 -17.10 6.54 -5.76
N ALA A 379 -16.31 6.22 -4.70
CA ALA A 379 -15.03 6.84 -4.43
C ALA A 379 -13.94 6.21 -5.32
N PRO A 380 -13.48 6.91 -6.39
CA PRO A 380 -12.56 6.30 -7.34
C PRO A 380 -11.11 6.32 -6.86
N SER A 381 -10.37 5.31 -7.30
CA SER A 381 -8.92 5.26 -7.30
C SER A 381 -8.41 4.40 -8.46
N ILE A 382 -7.21 4.66 -8.94
CA ILE A 382 -6.64 3.91 -10.06
C ILE A 382 -5.32 3.28 -9.63
N CYS A 383 -5.31 1.92 -9.62
CA CYS A 383 -4.11 1.09 -9.45
C CYS A 383 -3.32 1.44 -8.17
N TYR A 384 -2.11 1.97 -8.32
CA TYR A 384 -1.17 2.34 -7.27
C TYR A 384 -1.78 3.25 -6.17
N GLU A 385 -2.84 3.98 -6.48
CA GLU A 385 -3.49 4.91 -5.54
C GLU A 385 -4.08 4.22 -4.32
N ILE A 386 -4.54 2.97 -4.46
CA ILE A 386 -5.11 2.19 -3.35
C ILE A 386 -4.09 1.95 -2.22
N ALA A 387 -2.81 2.05 -2.52
CA ALA A 387 -1.74 1.93 -1.54
C ALA A 387 -1.62 3.15 -0.60
N TYR A 388 -2.21 4.30 -0.94
CA TYR A 388 -2.13 5.56 -0.17
C TYR A 388 -3.30 5.72 0.80
N PRO A 389 -3.13 5.46 2.11
CA PRO A 389 -4.25 5.44 3.07
C PRO A 389 -4.99 6.78 3.16
N ASP A 390 -4.26 7.90 3.24
CA ASP A 390 -4.90 9.23 3.38
C ASP A 390 -5.62 9.70 2.10
N LEU A 391 -5.15 9.28 0.92
CA LEU A 391 -5.84 9.56 -0.34
C LEU A 391 -7.21 8.88 -0.36
N ILE A 392 -7.24 7.59 -0.01
CA ILE A 392 -8.49 6.82 0.00
C ILE A 392 -9.41 7.29 1.12
N ALA A 393 -8.88 7.62 2.31
CA ALA A 393 -9.68 8.19 3.39
C ALA A 393 -10.35 9.51 2.97
N LYS A 394 -9.65 10.37 2.24
CA LYS A 394 -10.20 11.61 1.69
C LYS A 394 -11.28 11.34 0.65
N SER A 395 -11.00 10.47 -0.32
CA SER A 395 -11.94 10.09 -1.39
C SER A 395 -13.19 9.40 -0.85
N SER A 396 -13.09 8.62 0.23
CA SER A 396 -14.22 7.87 0.80
C SER A 396 -15.28 8.74 1.50
N ARG A 397 -14.96 10.01 1.80
CA ARG A 397 -15.90 10.92 2.48
C ARG A 397 -17.11 11.20 1.62
N GLY A 398 -18.30 10.84 2.10
CA GLY A 398 -19.56 11.03 1.36
C GLY A 398 -19.81 10.01 0.26
N SER A 399 -18.94 9.03 0.06
CA SER A 399 -19.17 7.94 -0.88
C SER A 399 -20.05 6.84 -0.30
N ASP A 400 -20.66 6.05 -1.15
CA ASP A 400 -21.42 4.84 -0.82
C ASP A 400 -20.55 3.60 -0.82
N VAL A 401 -19.55 3.54 -1.73
CA VAL A 401 -18.67 2.41 -1.97
C VAL A 401 -17.31 2.89 -2.46
N LEU A 402 -16.23 2.18 -2.13
CA LEU A 402 -14.91 2.39 -2.72
C LEU A 402 -14.84 1.70 -4.09
N PHE A 403 -14.13 2.31 -5.00
CA PHE A 403 -13.97 1.81 -6.36
C PHE A 403 -12.51 1.88 -6.79
N THR A 404 -11.95 0.78 -7.30
CA THR A 404 -10.60 0.77 -7.86
C THR A 404 -10.50 -0.06 -9.12
N ILE A 405 -9.88 0.50 -10.14
CA ILE A 405 -9.48 -0.20 -11.36
C ILE A 405 -7.97 -0.30 -11.41
N SER A 406 -7.44 -1.42 -11.92
CA SER A 406 -5.99 -1.65 -11.91
C SER A 406 -5.54 -2.46 -13.11
N ASN A 407 -4.27 -2.29 -13.44
CA ASN A 407 -3.56 -3.18 -14.34
C ASN A 407 -2.38 -3.83 -13.61
N ASP A 408 -2.63 -4.95 -12.97
CA ASP A 408 -1.65 -5.67 -12.16
C ASP A 408 -0.67 -6.53 -13.01
N ALA A 409 -0.75 -6.46 -14.33
CA ALA A 409 0.12 -7.22 -15.23
C ALA A 409 1.62 -6.97 -14.94
N TRP A 410 1.97 -5.75 -14.51
CA TRP A 410 3.34 -5.35 -14.16
C TRP A 410 3.98 -6.18 -13.07
N PHE A 411 3.19 -6.84 -12.23
CA PHE A 411 3.69 -7.72 -11.16
C PHE A 411 3.98 -9.14 -11.63
N GLY A 412 3.44 -9.55 -12.81
CA GLY A 412 3.52 -10.92 -13.30
C GLY A 412 3.04 -11.95 -12.27
N HIS A 413 3.55 -13.16 -12.37
CA HIS A 413 3.26 -14.25 -11.42
C HIS A 413 4.14 -14.15 -10.16
N SER A 414 3.96 -13.08 -9.39
CA SER A 414 4.70 -12.81 -8.14
C SER A 414 3.75 -12.59 -6.98
N ILE A 415 4.30 -12.24 -5.81
CA ILE A 415 3.53 -11.86 -4.62
C ILE A 415 2.94 -10.44 -4.72
N GLY A 416 3.29 -9.67 -5.75
CA GLY A 416 2.84 -8.28 -5.93
C GLY A 416 1.32 -8.13 -5.96
N PRO A 417 0.57 -8.90 -6.75
CA PRO A 417 -0.90 -8.83 -6.80
C PRO A 417 -1.56 -9.11 -5.44
N ASP A 418 -1.05 -10.09 -4.67
CA ASP A 418 -1.59 -10.41 -3.34
C ASP A 418 -1.33 -9.28 -2.33
N GLN A 419 -0.12 -8.70 -2.34
CA GLN A 419 0.19 -7.52 -1.52
C GLN A 419 -0.70 -6.34 -1.89
N HIS A 420 -0.92 -6.09 -3.18
CA HIS A 420 -1.78 -5.01 -3.66
C HIS A 420 -3.25 -5.24 -3.30
N MET A 421 -3.71 -6.51 -3.30
CA MET A 421 -5.04 -6.88 -2.80
C MET A 421 -5.17 -6.69 -1.29
N GLN A 422 -4.16 -7.06 -0.51
CA GLN A 422 -4.15 -6.83 0.94
C GLN A 422 -4.26 -5.34 1.29
N MET A 423 -3.61 -4.46 0.51
CA MET A 423 -3.77 -3.01 0.66
C MET A 423 -5.20 -2.57 0.38
N ALA A 424 -5.82 -3.09 -0.69
CA ALA A 424 -7.20 -2.78 -1.05
C ALA A 424 -8.19 -3.21 0.06
N GLN A 425 -8.02 -4.41 0.61
CA GLN A 425 -8.79 -4.90 1.75
C GLN A 425 -8.64 -4.01 2.99
N MET A 426 -7.40 -3.55 3.28
CA MET A 426 -7.14 -2.63 4.37
C MET A 426 -7.87 -1.30 4.16
N ARG A 427 -7.95 -0.78 2.93
CA ARG A 427 -8.72 0.45 2.63
C ARG A 427 -10.21 0.28 2.91
N ALA A 428 -10.79 -0.86 2.53
CA ALA A 428 -12.20 -1.15 2.83
C ALA A 428 -12.46 -1.13 4.35
N LEU A 429 -11.63 -1.83 5.12
CA LEU A 429 -11.71 -1.89 6.58
C LEU A 429 -11.52 -0.54 7.26
N GLU A 430 -10.48 0.22 6.88
CA GLU A 430 -10.19 1.53 7.46
C GLU A 430 -11.34 2.53 7.28
N ASN A 431 -12.01 2.47 6.15
CA ASN A 431 -13.06 3.42 5.79
C ASN A 431 -14.48 2.90 6.08
N GLY A 432 -14.62 1.64 6.47
CA GLY A 432 -15.92 1.02 6.71
C GLY A 432 -16.81 1.05 5.46
N ARG A 433 -16.22 0.87 4.27
CA ARG A 433 -16.89 0.84 2.98
C ARG A 433 -16.63 -0.47 2.27
N GLU A 434 -17.63 -0.97 1.54
CA GLU A 434 -17.39 -2.05 0.58
C GLU A 434 -16.50 -1.54 -0.56
N LEU A 435 -15.77 -2.44 -1.21
CA LEU A 435 -14.85 -2.09 -2.28
C LEU A 435 -15.10 -2.95 -3.51
N ILE A 436 -15.23 -2.31 -4.65
CA ILE A 436 -15.22 -2.92 -5.98
C ILE A 436 -13.80 -2.78 -6.54
N ARG A 437 -13.12 -3.90 -6.76
CA ARG A 437 -11.78 -3.94 -7.37
C ARG A 437 -11.83 -4.71 -8.68
N VAL A 438 -11.46 -4.05 -9.77
CA VAL A 438 -11.44 -4.64 -11.12
C VAL A 438 -10.05 -4.54 -11.72
N THR A 439 -9.49 -5.67 -12.12
CA THR A 439 -8.12 -5.74 -12.66
C THR A 439 -8.11 -6.40 -14.04
N SER A 440 -7.08 -6.08 -14.84
CA SER A 440 -6.88 -6.71 -16.15
C SER A 440 -6.49 -8.18 -16.02
N THR A 441 -5.51 -8.49 -15.17
CA THR A 441 -4.89 -9.82 -15.01
C THR A 441 -4.77 -10.27 -13.55
N GLY A 442 -4.79 -9.32 -12.61
CA GLY A 442 -4.59 -9.56 -11.19
C GLY A 442 -5.82 -10.10 -10.47
N ILE A 443 -6.05 -9.63 -9.24
CA ILE A 443 -7.16 -10.10 -8.41
C ILE A 443 -8.35 -9.15 -8.57
N THR A 444 -9.34 -9.54 -9.36
CA THR A 444 -10.66 -8.89 -9.44
C THR A 444 -11.54 -9.44 -8.32
N ALA A 445 -12.07 -8.56 -7.46
CA ALA A 445 -12.78 -8.96 -6.26
C ALA A 445 -13.79 -7.91 -5.78
N LEU A 446 -14.80 -8.37 -5.02
CA LEU A 446 -15.65 -7.56 -4.17
C LEU A 446 -15.24 -7.80 -2.72
N VAL A 447 -15.10 -6.74 -1.95
CA VAL A 447 -14.61 -6.76 -0.56
C VAL A 447 -15.65 -6.11 0.32
N ASP A 448 -15.97 -6.71 1.47
CA ASP A 448 -16.87 -6.11 2.45
C ASP A 448 -16.20 -4.97 3.24
N HIS A 449 -16.98 -4.26 4.02
CA HIS A 449 -16.53 -3.16 4.85
C HIS A 449 -15.66 -3.58 6.05
N HIS A 450 -15.51 -4.88 6.28
CA HIS A 450 -14.57 -5.46 7.25
C HIS A 450 -13.25 -5.89 6.59
N GLY A 451 -13.10 -5.67 5.28
CA GLY A 451 -11.91 -6.05 4.52
C GLY A 451 -11.87 -7.52 4.09
N ASN A 452 -12.97 -8.27 4.19
CA ASN A 452 -13.02 -9.65 3.74
C ASN A 452 -13.42 -9.73 2.27
N ILE A 453 -12.77 -10.60 1.51
CA ILE A 453 -13.12 -10.87 0.11
C ILE A 453 -14.44 -11.66 0.09
N GLN A 454 -15.48 -11.07 -0.47
CA GLN A 454 -16.80 -11.70 -0.65
C GLN A 454 -16.86 -12.57 -1.91
N ARG A 455 -16.29 -12.04 -2.99
CA ARG A 455 -16.21 -12.69 -4.30
C ARG A 455 -14.87 -12.36 -4.94
N ARG A 456 -14.28 -13.31 -5.62
CA ARG A 456 -13.11 -13.10 -6.48
C ARG A 456 -13.13 -14.07 -7.65
N VAL A 457 -12.46 -13.70 -8.74
CA VAL A 457 -12.17 -14.61 -9.87
C VAL A 457 -10.70 -14.98 -9.89
N PRO A 458 -10.34 -16.12 -10.51
CA PRO A 458 -8.94 -16.52 -10.65
C PRO A 458 -8.14 -15.46 -11.42
N SER A 459 -6.93 -15.14 -10.94
CA SER A 459 -6.00 -14.27 -11.66
C SER A 459 -5.54 -14.93 -12.97
N PHE A 460 -5.07 -14.13 -13.91
CA PHE A 460 -4.56 -14.58 -15.22
C PHE A 460 -5.56 -15.42 -16.04
N THR A 461 -6.83 -15.15 -15.88
CA THR A 461 -7.91 -15.82 -16.59
C THR A 461 -8.83 -14.79 -17.22
N GLU A 462 -9.19 -14.96 -18.50
CA GLU A 462 -10.23 -14.16 -19.14
C GLU A 462 -11.58 -14.59 -18.58
N THR A 463 -12.25 -13.70 -17.85
CA THR A 463 -13.51 -14.00 -17.17
C THR A 463 -14.23 -12.72 -16.74
N ALA A 464 -15.42 -12.88 -16.19
CA ALA A 464 -16.15 -11.80 -15.54
C ALA A 464 -16.58 -12.20 -14.13
N LEU A 465 -16.42 -11.28 -13.18
CA LEU A 465 -16.96 -11.41 -11.83
C LEU A 465 -18.39 -10.88 -11.83
N ARG A 466 -19.30 -11.63 -11.22
CA ARG A 466 -20.65 -11.20 -10.85
C ARG A 466 -20.80 -11.19 -9.35
N GLY A 467 -21.48 -10.17 -8.82
CA GLY A 467 -21.77 -10.08 -7.40
C GLY A 467 -22.52 -8.81 -7.05
N GLU A 468 -22.62 -8.53 -5.78
CA GLU A 468 -23.39 -7.40 -5.25
C GLU A 468 -22.57 -6.63 -4.24
N VAL A 469 -22.80 -5.32 -4.17
CA VAL A 469 -22.24 -4.45 -3.12
C VAL A 469 -23.37 -3.63 -2.50
N HIS A 470 -23.19 -3.25 -1.23
CA HIS A 470 -24.17 -2.49 -0.46
C HIS A 470 -23.66 -1.07 -0.18
N ALA A 471 -24.52 -0.08 -0.41
CA ALA A 471 -24.24 1.31 -0.04
C ALA A 471 -24.10 1.42 1.48
N ARG A 472 -23.04 2.08 1.93
CA ARG A 472 -22.83 2.34 3.34
C ARG A 472 -22.76 3.84 3.63
N GLU A 473 -23.36 4.26 4.74
CA GLU A 473 -23.30 5.63 5.25
C GLU A 473 -22.66 5.67 6.63
N GLY A 474 -22.29 6.85 7.09
CA GLY A 474 -21.51 7.04 8.32
C GLY A 474 -20.03 7.25 8.02
N THR A 475 -19.21 7.33 9.05
CA THR A 475 -17.79 7.72 8.90
C THR A 475 -16.96 7.09 10.02
N THR A 476 -15.87 6.42 9.68
CA THR A 476 -14.91 5.96 10.68
C THR A 476 -14.06 7.14 11.20
N PRO A 477 -13.45 7.03 12.39
CA PRO A 477 -12.47 8.01 12.84
C PRO A 477 -11.32 8.20 11.84
N PHE A 478 -10.84 7.11 11.22
CA PHE A 478 -9.79 7.18 10.21
C PHE A 478 -10.23 7.93 8.95
N THR A 479 -11.42 7.67 8.40
CA THR A 479 -11.97 8.44 7.28
C THR A 479 -12.04 9.93 7.59
N ARG A 480 -12.39 10.28 8.84
CA ARG A 480 -12.54 11.67 9.26
C ARG A 480 -11.22 12.40 9.44
N TYR A 481 -10.23 11.77 10.05
CA TYR A 481 -9.01 12.42 10.49
C TYR A 481 -7.75 11.96 9.75
N GLY A 482 -7.83 10.88 8.96
CA GLY A 482 -6.68 10.27 8.29
C GLY A 482 -5.62 9.79 9.27
N SER A 483 -4.39 9.80 8.80
CA SER A 483 -3.21 9.41 9.60
C SER A 483 -2.76 10.51 10.57
N THR A 484 -3.34 11.71 10.54
CA THR A 484 -2.90 12.86 11.34
C THR A 484 -2.81 12.55 12.83
N PRO A 485 -3.80 11.91 13.49
CA PRO A 485 -3.73 11.66 14.94
C PRO A 485 -2.55 10.77 15.35
N ILE A 486 -2.30 9.67 14.62
CA ILE A 486 -1.20 8.77 14.95
C ILE A 486 0.16 9.41 14.67
N ILE A 487 0.28 10.23 13.62
CA ILE A 487 1.51 10.95 13.32
C ILE A 487 1.80 12.00 14.40
N LEU A 488 0.81 12.76 14.85
CA LEU A 488 0.97 13.71 15.96
C LEU A 488 1.32 13.01 17.27
N LEU A 489 0.71 11.86 17.56
CA LEU A 489 1.06 11.03 18.70
C LEU A 489 2.54 10.59 18.64
N CYS A 490 3.03 10.16 17.49
CA CYS A 490 4.42 9.76 17.30
C CYS A 490 5.38 10.93 17.57
N PHE A 491 5.09 12.13 17.07
CA PHE A 491 5.88 13.33 17.37
C PHE A 491 5.87 13.66 18.87
N ALA A 492 4.71 13.64 19.53
CA ALA A 492 4.58 13.87 20.95
C ALA A 492 5.38 12.86 21.79
N LEU A 493 5.30 11.56 21.45
CA LEU A 493 6.06 10.52 22.13
C LEU A 493 7.58 10.74 22.01
N ILE A 494 8.08 11.14 20.83
CA ILE A 494 9.50 11.45 20.66
C ILE A 494 9.93 12.64 21.52
N LEU A 495 9.12 13.69 21.61
CA LEU A 495 9.39 14.84 22.47
C LEU A 495 9.41 14.44 23.95
N CYS A 496 8.41 13.68 24.41
CA CYS A 496 8.34 13.20 25.80
C CYS A 496 9.54 12.30 26.17
N THR A 497 9.96 11.39 25.27
CA THR A 497 11.10 10.51 25.53
C THR A 497 12.43 11.25 25.59
N ARG A 498 12.55 12.43 24.96
CA ARG A 498 13.72 13.32 25.06
C ARG A 498 13.76 14.10 26.38
N ILE A 499 12.62 14.63 26.82
CA ILE A 499 12.54 15.47 28.04
C ILE A 499 12.71 14.61 29.28
N GLY A 500 12.14 13.40 29.34
CA GLY A 500 12.22 12.49 30.50
C GLY A 500 13.56 11.80 30.68
N GLY A 501 14.44 11.83 29.70
CA GLY A 501 15.81 11.30 29.81
C GLY A 501 16.72 12.32 30.46
N LYS A 502 16.84 12.31 31.80
CA LYS A 502 17.98 12.97 32.48
C LYS A 502 19.25 12.46 31.78
N GLN A 503 19.97 13.36 31.14
CA GLN A 503 21.26 13.08 30.55
C GLN A 503 22.18 12.57 31.68
N SER A 504 22.39 11.27 31.80
CA SER A 504 23.63 10.80 32.39
C SER A 504 24.75 11.35 31.49
N PRO A 505 25.77 12.02 32.06
CA PRO A 505 26.85 12.60 31.29
C PRO A 505 27.41 11.52 30.37
N ARG A 506 27.47 11.81 29.05
CA ARG A 506 28.16 10.95 28.08
C ARG A 506 29.63 10.94 28.51
N PRO A 507 30.27 9.78 28.67
CA PRO A 507 31.72 9.78 28.69
C PRO A 507 32.19 10.38 27.37
N SER A 508 32.92 11.46 27.46
CA SER A 508 33.57 12.21 26.38
C SER A 508 34.47 11.32 25.54
#